data_56636bd99516b7a167a6a3957d22b5ce
#
_entry.id   56636bd99516b7a167a6a3957d22b5ce
#
_cell.length_a   1.000
_cell.length_b   1.000
_cell.length_c   1.000
_cell.angle_alpha   90.00
_cell.angle_beta   90.00
_cell.angle_gamma   90.00
#
_symmetry.space_group_name_H-M   'P 1'
#
loop_
_entity.id
_entity.type
_entity.pdbx_description
1 polymer ?
#
loop_
_entity_poly.entity_id
_entity_poly.type
_entity_poly.pdbx_seq_one_letter_code
_entity_poly.pdbx_strand_id
1 'polypeptide(L)'
;MQPVLKAENVTKKVSSPEGTLTILAEVDLQIAAAETVAIVGASGAGKSTLLALLAGLDEPSDGRVWLNGAELTALDEDGRAAVRARHVGFVFQSFHLVPSLTAIENVMLPLELAGLPNARSAAAEVLAQVNLSPRREHYPRQLSGGEQQRVAIARAFVTRPALLFADEPTGNLDSVTGERIIDLLFDLNKATHTTLVVVTHDQAIAQRCSRIIRIEAGRLVT
;
A
#
# COMPACT_ATOMS: atom_id res chain seq x y z
N MET A 1 23.24 -0.87 -4.12
CA MET A 1 22.25 -0.24 -3.20
C MET A 1 21.43 -1.37 -2.60
N GLN A 2 21.12 -1.32 -1.31
CA GLN A 2 20.23 -2.31 -0.71
C GLN A 2 18.79 -2.07 -1.20
N PRO A 3 18.04 -3.14 -1.53
CA PRO A 3 16.64 -3.00 -1.91
C PRO A 3 15.81 -2.49 -0.71
N VAL A 4 14.77 -1.69 -0.98
CA VAL A 4 13.83 -1.25 0.07
C VAL A 4 12.93 -2.39 0.50
N LEU A 5 12.66 -3.33 -0.40
CA LEU A 5 11.86 -4.52 -0.15
C LEU A 5 12.54 -5.73 -0.77
N LYS A 6 12.64 -6.82 0.00
CA LYS A 6 13.21 -8.09 -0.45
C LYS A 6 12.40 -9.25 0.09
N ALA A 7 12.10 -10.21 -0.76
CA ALA A 7 11.52 -11.50 -0.41
C ALA A 7 12.45 -12.61 -0.94
N GLU A 8 12.70 -13.62 -0.14
CA GLU A 8 13.49 -14.79 -0.51
C GLU A 8 12.71 -16.05 -0.22
N ASN A 9 12.47 -16.85 -1.26
CA ASN A 9 11.78 -18.15 -1.22
C ASN A 9 10.44 -18.12 -0.45
N VAL A 10 9.70 -17.01 -0.59
CA VAL A 10 8.46 -16.80 0.18
C VAL A 10 7.37 -17.74 -0.29
N THR A 11 6.85 -18.55 0.62
CA THR A 11 5.76 -19.50 0.39
C THR A 11 4.63 -19.24 1.39
N LYS A 12 3.38 -19.23 0.94
CA LYS A 12 2.19 -19.17 1.80
C LYS A 12 1.29 -20.34 1.57
N LYS A 13 1.06 -21.10 2.63
CA LYS A 13 0.11 -22.23 2.68
C LYS A 13 -0.97 -21.92 3.69
N VAL A 14 -2.20 -22.31 3.38
CA VAL A 14 -3.34 -22.23 4.30
C VAL A 14 -3.98 -23.61 4.42
N SER A 15 -4.37 -23.97 5.64
CA SER A 15 -5.11 -25.21 5.89
C SER A 15 -6.57 -24.99 5.56
N SER A 16 -7.16 -25.93 4.82
CA SER A 16 -8.60 -25.99 4.55
C SER A 16 -9.14 -27.36 4.93
N PRO A 17 -10.46 -27.54 5.07
CA PRO A 17 -11.06 -28.86 5.31
C PRO A 17 -10.71 -29.88 4.23
N GLU A 18 -10.39 -29.46 3.02
CA GLU A 18 -10.05 -30.27 1.86
C GLU A 18 -8.56 -30.59 1.74
N GLY A 19 -7.72 -29.99 2.63
CA GLY A 19 -6.26 -30.17 2.63
C GLY A 19 -5.50 -28.85 2.71
N THR A 20 -4.20 -28.88 2.39
CA THR A 20 -3.35 -27.70 2.37
C THR A 20 -3.38 -27.05 0.98
N LEU A 21 -3.81 -25.79 0.93
CA LEU A 21 -3.78 -24.98 -0.29
C LEU A 21 -2.51 -24.09 -0.28
N THR A 22 -1.70 -24.17 -1.32
CA THR A 22 -0.58 -23.25 -1.53
C THR A 22 -1.08 -22.04 -2.30
N ILE A 23 -1.06 -20.86 -1.64
CA ILE A 23 -1.44 -19.59 -2.23
C ILE A 23 -0.28 -18.96 -2.99
N LEU A 24 0.93 -19.03 -2.42
CA LEU A 24 2.18 -18.53 -3.00
C LEU A 24 3.26 -19.59 -2.86
N ALA A 25 4.10 -19.75 -3.87
CA ALA A 25 5.13 -20.76 -3.91
C ALA A 25 6.46 -20.16 -4.39
N GLU A 26 7.46 -20.19 -3.51
CA GLU A 26 8.87 -19.88 -3.82
C GLU A 26 9.05 -18.53 -4.50
N VAL A 27 8.47 -17.48 -3.91
CA VAL A 27 8.53 -16.12 -4.47
C VAL A 27 9.85 -15.46 -4.08
N ASP A 28 10.65 -15.11 -5.07
CA ASP A 28 11.86 -14.29 -4.94
C ASP A 28 11.63 -12.92 -5.60
N LEU A 29 11.80 -11.84 -4.82
CA LEU A 29 11.53 -10.49 -5.28
C LEU A 29 12.44 -9.48 -4.60
N GLN A 30 12.92 -8.51 -5.37
CA GLN A 30 13.61 -7.33 -4.85
C GLN A 30 13.05 -6.08 -5.50
N ILE A 31 12.82 -5.03 -4.70
CA ILE A 31 12.37 -3.71 -5.17
C ILE A 31 13.35 -2.66 -4.67
N ALA A 32 13.86 -1.86 -5.60
CA ALA A 32 14.80 -0.80 -5.28
C ALA A 32 14.08 0.43 -4.69
N ALA A 33 14.82 1.29 -3.99
CA ALA A 33 14.28 2.56 -3.52
C ALA A 33 13.85 3.45 -4.70
N ALA A 34 12.74 4.17 -4.52
CA ALA A 34 12.11 5.04 -5.53
C ALA A 34 11.65 4.32 -6.82
N GLU A 35 11.64 2.99 -6.84
CA GLU A 35 11.08 2.20 -7.94
C GLU A 35 9.54 2.23 -7.91
N THR A 36 8.90 2.21 -9.07
CA THR A 36 7.45 1.99 -9.19
C THR A 36 7.21 0.62 -9.81
N VAL A 37 6.48 -0.24 -9.09
CA VAL A 37 6.27 -1.64 -9.49
C VAL A 37 4.78 -1.93 -9.55
N ALA A 38 4.32 -2.49 -10.66
CA ALA A 38 2.98 -3.06 -10.76
C ALA A 38 3.02 -4.57 -10.53
N ILE A 39 2.15 -5.09 -9.68
CA ILE A 39 1.89 -6.52 -9.52
C ILE A 39 0.57 -6.83 -10.22
N VAL A 40 0.63 -7.62 -11.31
CA VAL A 40 -0.53 -7.96 -12.13
C VAL A 40 -0.75 -9.48 -12.13
N GLY A 41 -2.00 -9.90 -12.40
CA GLY A 41 -2.37 -11.30 -12.47
C GLY A 41 -3.88 -11.47 -12.37
N ALA A 42 -4.38 -12.67 -12.67
CA ALA A 42 -5.80 -12.99 -12.56
C ALA A 42 -6.34 -12.82 -11.13
N SER A 43 -7.66 -12.71 -10.98
CA SER A 43 -8.30 -12.78 -9.66
C SER A 43 -7.96 -14.12 -9.00
N GLY A 44 -7.63 -14.10 -7.70
CA GLY A 44 -7.22 -15.30 -6.97
C GLY A 44 -5.76 -15.77 -7.23
N ALA A 45 -4.98 -15.08 -8.06
CA ALA A 45 -3.57 -15.45 -8.33
C ALA A 45 -2.62 -15.28 -7.13
N GLY A 46 -3.07 -14.67 -6.02
CA GLY A 46 -2.26 -14.46 -4.81
C GLY A 46 -1.71 -13.03 -4.64
N LYS A 47 -2.14 -12.05 -5.47
CA LYS A 47 -1.62 -10.67 -5.45
C LYS A 47 -1.76 -9.98 -4.09
N SER A 48 -2.97 -9.95 -3.51
CA SER A 48 -3.22 -9.32 -2.21
C SER A 48 -2.54 -10.08 -1.07
N THR A 49 -2.42 -11.43 -1.18
CA THR A 49 -1.64 -12.24 -0.24
C THR A 49 -0.16 -11.88 -0.32
N LEU A 50 0.40 -11.76 -1.52
CA LEU A 50 1.78 -11.32 -1.69
C LEU A 50 1.99 -9.94 -1.07
N LEU A 51 1.11 -8.97 -1.37
CA LEU A 51 1.17 -7.64 -0.78
C LEU A 51 1.14 -7.70 0.75
N ALA A 52 0.24 -8.51 1.35
CA ALA A 52 0.13 -8.64 2.80
C ALA A 52 1.42 -9.20 3.44
N LEU A 53 2.06 -10.19 2.81
CA LEU A 53 3.34 -10.75 3.28
C LEU A 53 4.48 -9.72 3.15
N LEU A 54 4.57 -9.04 2.01
CA LEU A 54 5.59 -8.03 1.74
C LEU A 54 5.47 -6.83 2.70
N ALA A 55 4.26 -6.52 3.13
CA ALA A 55 3.98 -5.47 4.09
C ALA A 55 4.09 -5.91 5.56
N GLY A 56 4.31 -7.19 5.83
CA GLY A 56 4.32 -7.75 7.18
C GLY A 56 2.95 -7.71 7.87
N LEU A 57 1.85 -7.67 7.11
CA LEU A 57 0.48 -7.80 7.63
C LEU A 57 0.09 -9.26 7.88
N ASP A 58 0.81 -10.18 7.25
CA ASP A 58 0.68 -11.63 7.42
C ASP A 58 2.08 -12.26 7.40
N GLU A 59 2.20 -13.50 7.88
CA GLU A 59 3.46 -14.23 7.93
C GLU A 59 3.50 -15.29 6.81
N PRO A 60 4.64 -15.43 6.11
CA PRO A 60 4.84 -16.54 5.21
C PRO A 60 4.89 -17.88 5.98
N SER A 61 4.53 -18.96 5.32
CA SER A 61 4.71 -20.32 5.87
C SER A 61 6.16 -20.77 5.75
N ASP A 62 6.92 -20.18 4.82
CA ASP A 62 8.35 -20.42 4.60
C ASP A 62 8.96 -19.24 3.85
N GLY A 63 10.28 -19.07 3.94
CA GLY A 63 11.00 -17.96 3.34
C GLY A 63 11.14 -16.75 4.26
N ARG A 64 11.70 -15.66 3.71
CA ARG A 64 12.03 -14.46 4.50
C ARG A 64 11.66 -13.19 3.75
N VAL A 65 11.26 -12.15 4.50
CA VAL A 65 10.91 -10.83 3.97
C VAL A 65 11.68 -9.76 4.73
N TRP A 66 12.29 -8.83 3.99
CA TRP A 66 12.94 -7.63 4.54
C TRP A 66 12.27 -6.37 4.00
N LEU A 67 12.07 -5.41 4.88
CA LEU A 67 11.57 -4.08 4.54
C LEU A 67 12.50 -3.02 5.14
N ASN A 68 13.02 -2.17 4.29
CA ASN A 68 13.96 -1.10 4.66
C ASN A 68 15.12 -1.58 5.57
N GLY A 69 15.66 -2.76 5.29
CA GLY A 69 16.74 -3.39 6.02
C GLY A 69 16.32 -4.21 7.25
N ALA A 70 15.08 -4.12 7.71
CA ALA A 70 14.55 -4.93 8.81
C ALA A 70 14.01 -6.26 8.28
N GLU A 71 14.42 -7.39 8.86
CA GLU A 71 13.87 -8.72 8.55
C GLU A 71 12.53 -8.91 9.27
N LEU A 72 11.42 -8.74 8.55
CA LEU A 72 10.06 -8.82 9.11
C LEU A 72 9.75 -10.20 9.69
N THR A 73 10.24 -11.24 9.06
CA THR A 73 10.02 -12.65 9.47
C THR A 73 10.73 -13.04 10.76
N ALA A 74 11.70 -12.24 11.21
CA ALA A 74 12.38 -12.43 12.49
C ALA A 74 11.73 -11.62 13.64
N LEU A 75 10.73 -10.77 13.35
CA LEU A 75 10.06 -9.91 14.32
C LEU A 75 8.75 -10.55 14.79
N ASP A 76 8.37 -10.25 16.01
CA ASP A 76 7.00 -10.43 16.50
C ASP A 76 6.03 -9.40 15.89
N GLU A 77 4.74 -9.49 16.20
CA GLU A 77 3.74 -8.57 15.63
C GLU A 77 3.98 -7.12 16.03
N ASP A 78 4.39 -6.86 17.26
CA ASP A 78 4.69 -5.49 17.71
C ASP A 78 5.88 -4.90 16.95
N GLY A 79 6.91 -5.69 16.72
CA GLY A 79 8.08 -5.32 15.90
C GLY A 79 7.69 -5.05 14.44
N ARG A 80 6.87 -5.91 13.82
CA ARG A 80 6.34 -5.69 12.46
C ARG A 80 5.49 -4.44 12.39
N ALA A 81 4.60 -4.23 13.38
CA ALA A 81 3.76 -3.03 13.45
C ALA A 81 4.60 -1.75 13.55
N ALA A 82 5.68 -1.77 14.34
CA ALA A 82 6.60 -0.63 14.46
C ALA A 82 7.32 -0.32 13.13
N VAL A 83 7.76 -1.36 12.39
CA VAL A 83 8.37 -1.19 11.06
C VAL A 83 7.35 -0.64 10.06
N ARG A 84 6.11 -1.19 10.03
CA ARG A 84 5.03 -0.68 9.19
C ARG A 84 4.71 0.79 9.47
N ALA A 85 4.50 1.14 10.73
CA ALA A 85 4.18 2.50 11.14
C ALA A 85 5.22 3.54 10.69
N ARG A 86 6.49 3.14 10.67
CA ARG A 86 7.61 4.03 10.29
C ARG A 86 7.85 4.12 8.79
N HIS A 87 7.64 3.04 8.05
CA HIS A 87 8.17 2.91 6.69
C HIS A 87 7.12 2.65 5.61
N VAL A 88 5.87 2.33 5.98
CA VAL A 88 4.86 1.88 5.03
C VAL A 88 3.61 2.75 5.06
N GLY A 89 3.15 3.15 3.87
CA GLY A 89 1.83 3.70 3.64
C GLY A 89 0.94 2.70 2.88
N PHE A 90 -0.38 2.77 3.10
CA PHE A 90 -1.35 1.91 2.42
C PHE A 90 -2.48 2.73 1.79
N VAL A 91 -2.79 2.39 0.54
CA VAL A 91 -3.99 2.85 -0.18
C VAL A 91 -4.77 1.61 -0.62
N PHE A 92 -6.01 1.49 -0.17
CA PHE A 92 -6.88 0.34 -0.47
C PHE A 92 -8.04 0.73 -1.38
N GLN A 93 -8.60 -0.24 -2.06
CA GLN A 93 -9.81 -0.10 -2.88
C GLN A 93 -11.00 0.47 -2.09
N SER A 94 -11.19 0.03 -0.85
CA SER A 94 -12.33 0.42 0.02
C SER A 94 -12.02 1.59 0.95
N PHE A 95 -11.01 2.42 0.64
CA PHE A 95 -10.58 3.63 1.36
C PHE A 95 -10.17 3.39 2.82
N HIS A 96 -10.85 2.55 3.56
CA HIS A 96 -10.64 2.20 4.97
C HIS A 96 -10.49 3.44 5.88
N LEU A 97 -11.32 4.46 5.64
CA LEU A 97 -11.40 5.61 6.53
C LEU A 97 -12.16 5.24 7.81
N VAL A 98 -11.75 5.81 8.93
CA VAL A 98 -12.47 5.68 10.20
C VAL A 98 -13.71 6.56 10.14
N PRO A 99 -14.94 6.00 10.18
CA PRO A 99 -16.16 6.76 9.91
C PRO A 99 -16.50 7.84 10.92
N SER A 100 -16.01 7.69 12.16
CA SER A 100 -16.19 8.63 13.27
C SER A 100 -15.19 9.79 13.28
N LEU A 101 -14.18 9.76 12.42
CA LEU A 101 -13.18 10.80 12.29
C LEU A 101 -13.42 11.64 11.02
N THR A 102 -13.16 12.94 11.12
CA THR A 102 -13.13 13.84 9.96
C THR A 102 -12.00 13.51 9.01
N ALA A 103 -11.95 14.14 7.83
CA ALA A 103 -10.88 13.94 6.86
C ALA A 103 -9.51 14.28 7.46
N ILE A 104 -9.40 15.40 8.16
CA ILE A 104 -8.12 15.79 8.79
C ILE A 104 -7.72 14.83 9.90
N GLU A 105 -8.65 14.37 10.74
CA GLU A 105 -8.38 13.41 11.82
C GLU A 105 -7.97 12.04 11.25
N ASN A 106 -8.57 11.58 10.16
CA ASN A 106 -8.13 10.37 9.45
C ASN A 106 -6.67 10.49 8.97
N VAL A 107 -6.27 11.66 8.47
CA VAL A 107 -4.90 11.90 8.00
C VAL A 107 -3.94 12.09 9.18
N MET A 108 -4.38 12.67 10.30
CA MET A 108 -3.57 12.80 11.52
C MET A 108 -3.24 11.46 12.18
N LEU A 109 -4.15 10.49 12.08
CA LEU A 109 -4.09 9.24 12.84
C LEU A 109 -2.73 8.51 12.79
N PRO A 110 -2.07 8.30 11.64
CA PRO A 110 -0.74 7.67 11.61
C PRO A 110 0.32 8.47 12.37
N LEU A 111 0.26 9.80 12.33
CA LEU A 111 1.21 10.67 13.03
C LEU A 111 1.01 10.62 14.55
N GLU A 112 -0.23 10.60 14.99
CA GLU A 112 -0.59 10.51 16.41
C GLU A 112 -0.20 9.16 17.01
N LEU A 113 -0.47 8.06 16.27
CA LEU A 113 -0.04 6.72 16.68
C LEU A 113 1.49 6.57 16.75
N ALA A 114 2.22 7.30 15.89
CA ALA A 114 3.68 7.35 15.93
C ALA A 114 4.23 8.35 16.97
N GLY A 115 3.38 9.07 17.71
CA GLY A 115 3.79 10.08 18.68
C GLY A 115 4.50 11.29 18.06
N LEU A 116 4.25 11.57 16.77
CA LEU A 116 4.91 12.66 16.06
C LEU A 116 4.25 14.01 16.38
N PRO A 117 5.04 15.09 16.59
CA PRO A 117 4.50 16.40 16.85
C PRO A 117 3.85 17.03 15.61
N ASN A 118 3.02 18.05 15.82
CA ASN A 118 2.42 18.87 14.75
C ASN A 118 1.53 18.07 13.77
N ALA A 119 0.91 16.96 14.20
CA ALA A 119 0.07 16.10 13.37
C ALA A 119 -0.99 16.89 12.57
N ARG A 120 -1.68 17.85 13.20
CA ARG A 120 -2.72 18.66 12.53
C ARG A 120 -2.18 19.55 11.42
N SER A 121 -1.01 20.18 11.61
CA SER A 121 -0.38 21.01 10.58
C SER A 121 0.06 20.17 9.39
N ALA A 122 0.77 19.05 9.65
CA ALA A 122 1.22 18.14 8.61
C ALA A 122 0.03 17.53 7.82
N ALA A 123 -1.04 17.14 8.51
CA ALA A 123 -2.25 16.64 7.87
C ALA A 123 -2.92 17.71 6.99
N ALA A 124 -2.99 18.97 7.45
CA ALA A 124 -3.56 20.07 6.67
C ALA A 124 -2.75 20.35 5.40
N GLU A 125 -1.41 20.28 5.47
CA GLU A 125 -0.53 20.46 4.32
C GLU A 125 -0.76 19.36 3.27
N VAL A 126 -0.82 18.08 3.67
CA VAL A 126 -1.05 16.99 2.72
C VAL A 126 -2.47 17.02 2.15
N LEU A 127 -3.48 17.39 2.96
CA LEU A 127 -4.84 17.59 2.44
C LEU A 127 -4.92 18.74 1.41
N ALA A 128 -4.11 19.78 1.56
CA ALA A 128 -4.01 20.83 0.55
C ALA A 128 -3.40 20.30 -0.77
N GLN A 129 -2.37 19.45 -0.70
CA GLN A 129 -1.74 18.82 -1.88
C GLN A 129 -2.73 17.94 -2.66
N VAL A 130 -3.70 17.31 -1.98
CA VAL A 130 -4.75 16.50 -2.63
C VAL A 130 -6.04 17.30 -2.91
N ASN A 131 -6.00 18.64 -2.85
CA ASN A 131 -7.13 19.54 -3.11
C ASN A 131 -8.35 19.29 -2.21
N LEU A 132 -8.14 19.02 -0.91
CA LEU A 132 -9.19 18.77 0.08
C LEU A 132 -9.21 19.78 1.24
N SER A 133 -8.52 20.93 1.14
CA SER A 133 -8.56 21.97 2.18
C SER A 133 -9.98 22.39 2.57
N PRO A 134 -10.95 22.59 1.63
CA PRO A 134 -12.32 22.96 1.98
C PRO A 134 -13.12 21.82 2.62
N ARG A 135 -12.62 20.57 2.53
CA ARG A 135 -13.32 19.37 3.00
C ARG A 135 -12.69 18.75 4.25
N ARG A 136 -11.65 19.36 4.81
CA ARG A 136 -10.86 18.78 5.90
C ARG A 136 -11.66 18.43 7.16
N GLU A 137 -12.72 19.17 7.46
CA GLU A 137 -13.58 18.95 8.65
C GLU A 137 -14.82 18.07 8.32
N HIS A 138 -14.92 17.51 7.10
CA HIS A 138 -16.01 16.63 6.71
C HIS A 138 -15.76 15.20 7.15
N TYR A 139 -16.81 14.50 7.56
CA TYR A 139 -16.78 13.06 7.83
C TYR A 139 -16.83 12.26 6.53
N PRO A 140 -16.33 11.01 6.49
CA PRO A 140 -16.33 10.16 5.29
C PRO A 140 -17.68 10.09 4.58
N ARG A 141 -18.80 9.99 5.32
CA ARG A 141 -20.16 9.95 4.76
C ARG A 141 -20.58 11.22 3.99
N GLN A 142 -19.87 12.32 4.17
CA GLN A 142 -20.12 13.61 3.52
C GLN A 142 -19.24 13.82 2.29
N LEU A 143 -18.35 12.88 2.00
CA LEU A 143 -17.37 12.91 0.93
C LEU A 143 -17.77 11.96 -0.20
N SER A 144 -17.56 12.38 -1.45
CA SER A 144 -17.67 11.49 -2.60
C SER A 144 -16.61 10.39 -2.55
N GLY A 145 -16.76 9.30 -3.30
CA GLY A 145 -15.78 8.23 -3.37
C GLY A 145 -14.38 8.72 -3.76
N GLY A 146 -14.28 9.60 -4.75
CA GLY A 146 -12.99 10.20 -5.13
C GLY A 146 -12.40 11.12 -4.06
N GLU A 147 -13.23 11.84 -3.27
CA GLU A 147 -12.75 12.62 -2.12
C GLU A 147 -12.25 11.69 -1.00
N GLN A 148 -12.98 10.60 -0.70
CA GLN A 148 -12.54 9.61 0.28
C GLN A 148 -11.21 8.96 -0.11
N GLN A 149 -11.03 8.63 -1.40
CA GLN A 149 -9.77 8.08 -1.89
C GLN A 149 -8.62 9.09 -1.77
N ARG A 150 -8.85 10.38 -2.03
CA ARG A 150 -7.85 11.42 -1.79
C ARG A 150 -7.50 11.56 -0.31
N VAL A 151 -8.45 11.42 0.61
CA VAL A 151 -8.15 11.36 2.06
C VAL A 151 -7.31 10.14 2.39
N ALA A 152 -7.63 8.96 1.84
CA ALA A 152 -6.85 7.73 2.04
C ALA A 152 -5.40 7.87 1.52
N ILE A 153 -5.22 8.50 0.35
CA ILE A 153 -3.90 8.82 -0.21
C ILE A 153 -3.16 9.80 0.71
N ALA A 154 -3.79 10.88 1.13
CA ALA A 154 -3.19 11.85 2.05
C ALA A 154 -2.74 11.17 3.36
N ARG A 155 -3.57 10.29 3.93
CA ARG A 155 -3.23 9.49 5.12
C ARG A 155 -2.02 8.60 4.89
N ALA A 156 -1.91 7.99 3.71
CA ALA A 156 -0.81 7.10 3.38
C ALA A 156 0.53 7.85 3.20
N PHE A 157 0.50 9.10 2.72
CA PHE A 157 1.69 9.90 2.47
C PHE A 157 2.12 10.79 3.64
N VAL A 158 1.27 11.04 4.63
CA VAL A 158 1.52 12.04 5.69
C VAL A 158 2.76 11.71 6.55
N THR A 159 3.09 10.43 6.72
CA THR A 159 4.29 9.98 7.44
C THR A 159 5.55 10.01 6.58
N ARG A 160 5.44 10.36 5.28
CA ARG A 160 6.53 10.29 4.29
C ARG A 160 7.16 8.90 4.25
N PRO A 161 6.39 7.84 3.95
CA PRO A 161 6.86 6.47 4.03
C PRO A 161 7.94 6.18 2.98
N ALA A 162 8.83 5.23 3.26
CA ALA A 162 9.80 4.74 2.29
C ALA A 162 9.13 3.91 1.18
N LEU A 163 8.01 3.27 1.50
CA LEU A 163 7.27 2.36 0.62
C LEU A 163 5.77 2.60 0.74
N LEU A 164 5.09 2.71 -0.39
CA LEU A 164 3.64 2.78 -0.49
C LEU A 164 3.11 1.54 -1.20
N PHE A 165 2.17 0.86 -0.57
CA PHE A 165 1.35 -0.18 -1.20
C PHE A 165 0.00 0.38 -1.61
N ALA A 166 -0.41 0.12 -2.85
CA ALA A 166 -1.73 0.49 -3.38
C ALA A 166 -2.41 -0.78 -3.93
N ASP A 167 -3.45 -1.24 -3.26
CA ASP A 167 -4.23 -2.42 -3.68
C ASP A 167 -5.51 -1.96 -4.38
N GLU A 168 -5.56 -2.12 -5.71
CA GLU A 168 -6.68 -1.73 -6.58
C GLU A 168 -7.18 -0.31 -6.29
N PRO A 169 -6.32 0.73 -6.33
CA PRO A 169 -6.61 2.05 -5.75
C PRO A 169 -7.77 2.80 -6.43
N THR A 170 -8.28 2.30 -7.55
CA THR A 170 -9.39 2.89 -8.33
C THR A 170 -10.59 1.96 -8.49
N GLY A 171 -10.55 0.77 -7.92
CA GLY A 171 -11.54 -0.28 -8.18
C GLY A 171 -12.99 0.07 -7.79
N ASN A 172 -13.21 1.08 -6.95
CA ASN A 172 -14.53 1.56 -6.53
C ASN A 172 -14.91 2.94 -7.12
N LEU A 173 -14.19 3.39 -8.16
CA LEU A 173 -14.38 4.70 -8.77
C LEU A 173 -14.79 4.57 -10.24
N ASP A 174 -15.48 5.58 -10.76
CA ASP A 174 -15.67 5.72 -12.19
C ASP A 174 -14.33 6.00 -12.90
N SER A 175 -14.26 5.74 -14.21
CA SER A 175 -13.03 5.84 -14.99
C SER A 175 -12.37 7.22 -14.93
N VAL A 176 -13.17 8.30 -15.03
CA VAL A 176 -12.65 9.67 -15.04
C VAL A 176 -12.08 10.05 -13.68
N THR A 177 -12.77 9.69 -12.60
CA THR A 177 -12.29 9.89 -11.23
C THR A 177 -11.06 9.01 -10.96
N GLY A 178 -11.10 7.77 -11.43
CA GLY A 178 -9.98 6.83 -11.31
C GLY A 178 -8.68 7.36 -11.93
N GLU A 179 -8.73 7.86 -13.16
CA GLU A 179 -7.56 8.47 -13.83
C GLU A 179 -6.96 9.60 -12.99
N ARG A 180 -7.77 10.52 -12.48
CA ARG A 180 -7.32 11.64 -11.62
C ARG A 180 -6.68 11.16 -10.32
N ILE A 181 -7.18 10.08 -9.74
CA ILE A 181 -6.61 9.46 -8.53
C ILE A 181 -5.25 8.85 -8.83
N ILE A 182 -5.11 8.17 -9.97
CA ILE A 182 -3.83 7.60 -10.40
C ILE A 182 -2.81 8.71 -10.70
N ASP A 183 -3.20 9.76 -11.39
CA ASP A 183 -2.33 10.92 -11.63
C ASP A 183 -1.81 11.49 -10.32
N LEU A 184 -2.70 11.76 -9.37
CA LEU A 184 -2.36 12.26 -8.06
C LEU A 184 -1.40 11.33 -7.31
N LEU A 185 -1.63 10.02 -7.35
CA LEU A 185 -0.79 9.01 -6.70
C LEU A 185 0.64 9.01 -7.26
N PHE A 186 0.79 9.05 -8.58
CA PHE A 186 2.09 9.09 -9.24
C PHE A 186 2.80 10.45 -9.06
N ASP A 187 2.07 11.56 -9.06
CA ASP A 187 2.64 12.89 -8.82
C ASP A 187 3.20 13.01 -7.39
N LEU A 188 2.46 12.55 -6.39
CA LEU A 188 2.94 12.50 -5.01
C LEU A 188 4.13 11.54 -4.85
N ASN A 189 4.07 10.36 -5.47
CA ASN A 189 5.18 9.42 -5.48
C ASN A 189 6.46 10.06 -6.04
N LYS A 190 6.37 10.72 -7.19
CA LYS A 190 7.49 11.41 -7.83
C LYS A 190 8.04 12.55 -6.95
N ALA A 191 7.16 13.34 -6.34
CA ALA A 191 7.54 14.48 -5.50
C ALA A 191 8.25 14.04 -4.20
N THR A 192 7.88 12.88 -3.64
CA THR A 192 8.41 12.37 -2.37
C THR A 192 9.51 11.32 -2.55
N HIS A 193 9.78 10.85 -3.77
CA HIS A 193 10.67 9.72 -4.07
C HIS A 193 10.33 8.45 -3.28
N THR A 194 9.06 8.27 -2.94
CA THR A 194 8.57 7.06 -2.26
C THR A 194 8.59 5.88 -3.23
N THR A 195 8.99 4.70 -2.79
CA THR A 195 8.82 3.48 -3.58
C THR A 195 7.34 3.13 -3.66
N LEU A 196 6.82 2.79 -4.84
CA LEU A 196 5.40 2.50 -5.06
C LEU A 196 5.21 1.06 -5.56
N VAL A 197 4.39 0.29 -4.86
CA VAL A 197 3.92 -1.03 -5.31
C VAL A 197 2.41 -0.98 -5.51
N VAL A 198 1.98 -1.12 -6.76
CA VAL A 198 0.56 -1.11 -7.14
C VAL A 198 0.12 -2.52 -7.51
N VAL A 199 -0.87 -3.05 -6.82
CA VAL A 199 -1.60 -4.24 -7.26
C VAL A 199 -2.77 -3.77 -8.11
N THR A 200 -2.85 -4.26 -9.34
CA THR A 200 -3.92 -3.88 -10.26
C THR A 200 -4.15 -4.92 -11.35
N HIS A 201 -5.37 -4.97 -11.87
CA HIS A 201 -5.70 -5.68 -13.11
C HIS A 201 -5.77 -4.73 -14.33
N ASP A 202 -5.64 -3.41 -14.11
CA ASP A 202 -5.68 -2.40 -15.16
C ASP A 202 -4.29 -2.27 -15.82
N GLN A 203 -4.23 -2.59 -17.11
CA GLN A 203 -3.00 -2.53 -17.91
C GLN A 203 -2.48 -1.09 -18.09
N ALA A 204 -3.37 -0.10 -18.14
CA ALA A 204 -2.96 1.30 -18.29
C ALA A 204 -2.22 1.79 -17.03
N ILE A 205 -2.69 1.40 -15.85
CA ILE A 205 -2.00 1.69 -14.58
C ILE A 205 -0.66 0.95 -14.53
N ALA A 206 -0.64 -0.34 -14.89
CA ALA A 206 0.57 -1.15 -14.86
C ALA A 206 1.67 -0.59 -15.77
N GLN A 207 1.31 -0.09 -16.96
CA GLN A 207 2.26 0.50 -17.91
C GLN A 207 2.88 1.82 -17.44
N ARG A 208 2.30 2.49 -16.44
CA ARG A 208 2.89 3.70 -15.83
C ARG A 208 4.02 3.38 -14.84
N CYS A 209 4.09 2.14 -14.37
CA CYS A 209 5.15 1.69 -13.47
C CYS A 209 6.44 1.41 -14.23
N SER A 210 7.59 1.59 -13.57
CA SER A 210 8.90 1.31 -14.16
C SER A 210 9.14 -0.19 -14.39
N ARG A 211 8.43 -1.05 -13.64
CA ARG A 211 8.50 -2.51 -13.77
C ARG A 211 7.13 -3.15 -13.52
N ILE A 212 6.84 -4.19 -14.29
CA ILE A 212 5.65 -5.02 -14.12
C ILE A 212 6.09 -6.41 -13.68
N ILE A 213 5.50 -6.89 -12.60
CA ILE A 213 5.66 -8.24 -12.07
C ILE A 213 4.35 -8.97 -12.30
N ARG A 214 4.41 -10.11 -12.96
CA ARG A 214 3.24 -10.95 -13.20
C ARG A 214 3.21 -12.11 -12.22
N ILE A 215 2.03 -12.37 -11.65
CA ILE A 215 1.80 -13.52 -10.78
C ILE A 215 0.75 -14.43 -11.40
N GLU A 216 1.06 -15.72 -11.54
CA GLU A 216 0.19 -16.76 -12.07
C GLU A 216 0.25 -17.98 -11.16
N ALA A 217 -0.91 -18.47 -10.72
CA ALA A 217 -1.02 -19.64 -9.82
C ALA A 217 -0.05 -19.60 -8.62
N GLY A 218 0.11 -18.40 -8.01
CA GLY A 218 0.96 -18.22 -6.83
C GLY A 218 2.47 -18.14 -7.12
N ARG A 219 2.91 -18.07 -8.37
CA ARG A 219 4.33 -17.94 -8.76
C ARG A 219 4.55 -16.67 -9.55
N LEU A 220 5.75 -16.08 -9.41
CA LEU A 220 6.15 -15.00 -10.30
C LEU A 220 6.52 -15.59 -11.67
N VAL A 221 6.00 -14.95 -12.72
CA VAL A 221 6.35 -15.25 -14.13
C VAL A 221 7.07 -14.05 -14.72
N THR A 222 8.17 -14.34 -15.42
CA THR A 222 9.03 -13.36 -16.10
C THR A 222 8.43 -12.93 -17.43
#